data_5100c4767de55cdf270587c7b1b82da1
#
_entry.id   5100c4767de55cdf270587c7b1b82da1
#
_cell.length_a   1.000
_cell.length_b   1.000
_cell.length_c   1.000
_cell.angle_alpha   90.00
_cell.angle_beta   90.00
_cell.angle_gamma   90.00
#
_symmetry.space_group_name_H-M   'P 1'
#
loop_
_entity.id
_entity.type
_entity.pdbx_description
1 polymer ?
#
loop_
_entity_poly.entity_id
_entity_poly.type
_entity_poly.pdbx_seq_one_letter_code
_entity_poly.pdbx_strand_id
1 'polypeptide(L)'
;MRFSLEDLRESKALLELRSINRGIEKESLRVSDKGEISKLKHPSELGSALTNPYITTDFSESLLELITPTFNNAKDCLNFLEELHVFVYNNINKELLWPFSMPCPIAPDEEIPIGNYGNSNQGMMKTIYRRGLANRYGSRMQAIAGIHYNFSFSDKFLEILAAQSGKDIQSYKNDTYLGMARNFKRLGWLYLLLFGSSPAVCNSFVKGKQHDLKELASGGFYKPSSTSLRMGDLGYISKAQDDLHISYNNIEEYCSDLKSALLKPYKPYEDIGEFIEQQRVQLNTSIIQIENEYYSTIRPKRICPSGERPINILISEGIDYLELRCVDLNPYCPIGITEDQINFLDTLLIYCFVTESPAIDLEESSRIQRNHEKVVNEGRNEGTLIETDEGLIPLKDAANELLLELEKVAEFMDKEVIKDKNVSWLKSISDQKNNLIDLNGTLSGLVMNDLENNDLSFRDLGNKMSNLHQEEMTSKKSNLEKLFIDASKQSIEDTKKIESTEQKDFEDYLKEFLDKIS
;
A
#
# COMPACT_ATOMS: atom_id res chain seq x y z
N MET A 1 28.01 3.54 9.64
CA MET A 1 27.74 4.17 10.98
C MET A 1 26.32 4.63 10.93
N ARG A 2 25.48 4.18 11.84
CA ARG A 2 24.10 4.68 12.02
C ARG A 2 24.09 5.74 13.08
N PHE A 3 23.13 6.64 12.99
CA PHE A 3 22.97 7.74 13.92
C PHE A 3 21.89 7.37 14.95
N SER A 4 22.24 7.39 16.23
CA SER A 4 21.29 7.36 17.32
C SER A 4 20.52 8.67 17.44
N LEU A 5 19.47 8.73 18.26
CA LEU A 5 18.78 10.00 18.55
C LEU A 5 19.70 11.04 19.15
N GLU A 6 20.71 10.62 19.96
CA GLU A 6 21.71 11.51 20.53
C GLU A 6 22.66 12.07 19.46
N ASP A 7 23.13 11.22 18.54
CA ASP A 7 23.94 11.66 17.40
C ASP A 7 23.18 12.66 16.53
N LEU A 8 21.87 12.44 16.33
CA LEU A 8 21.02 13.36 15.58
C LEU A 8 20.86 14.71 16.29
N ARG A 9 20.75 14.71 17.62
CA ARG A 9 20.63 15.94 18.43
C ARG A 9 21.86 16.83 18.25
N GLU A 10 23.03 16.24 18.17
CA GLU A 10 24.31 16.94 17.96
C GLU A 10 24.59 17.25 16.49
N SER A 11 23.85 16.67 15.57
CA SER A 11 24.06 16.81 14.13
C SER A 11 23.45 18.09 13.57
N LYS A 12 24.12 18.67 12.58
CA LYS A 12 23.54 19.73 11.74
C LYS A 12 22.32 19.27 10.94
N ALA A 13 22.13 17.96 10.79
CA ALA A 13 20.98 17.36 10.10
C ALA A 13 19.67 17.48 10.91
N LEU A 14 19.72 17.75 12.23
CA LEU A 14 18.54 17.77 13.09
C LEU A 14 17.40 18.64 12.53
N LEU A 15 17.72 19.86 12.06
CA LEU A 15 16.71 20.78 11.54
C LEU A 15 16.09 20.32 10.21
N GLU A 16 16.82 19.51 9.44
CA GLU A 16 16.35 18.95 8.17
C GLU A 16 15.46 17.72 8.36
N LEU A 17 15.51 17.08 9.54
CA LEU A 17 14.64 15.94 9.87
C LEU A 17 13.15 16.32 9.90
N ARG A 18 12.82 17.59 10.09
CA ARG A 18 11.43 18.09 9.99
C ARG A 18 10.86 18.00 8.57
N SER A 19 11.72 17.92 7.55
CA SER A 19 11.36 17.91 6.14
C SER A 19 11.26 16.47 5.62
N ILE A 20 10.41 15.67 6.26
CA ILE A 20 10.07 14.32 5.77
C ILE A 20 9.10 14.46 4.60
N ASN A 21 9.42 13.86 3.47
CA ASN A 21 8.57 13.83 2.30
C ASN A 21 7.56 12.68 2.41
N ARG A 22 6.30 12.98 2.14
CA ARG A 22 5.18 12.01 2.18
C ARG A 22 4.35 12.10 0.92
N GLY A 23 3.95 10.94 0.40
CA GLY A 23 2.99 10.82 -0.67
C GLY A 23 2.02 9.68 -0.35
N ILE A 24 0.79 9.78 -0.81
CA ILE A 24 -0.25 8.77 -0.60
C ILE A 24 -0.83 8.37 -1.95
N GLU A 25 -0.95 7.06 -2.16
CA GLU A 25 -1.73 6.45 -3.22
C GLU A 25 -2.85 5.67 -2.55
N LYS A 26 -4.09 6.14 -2.67
CA LYS A 26 -5.23 5.53 -1.99
C LYS A 26 -6.18 4.89 -2.99
N GLU A 27 -6.35 3.59 -2.86
CA GLU A 27 -7.31 2.81 -3.64
C GLU A 27 -8.71 2.85 -3.02
N SER A 28 -9.76 2.85 -3.84
CA SER A 28 -11.15 2.69 -3.43
C SER A 28 -12.02 2.15 -4.53
N LEU A 29 -12.84 1.14 -4.22
CA LEU A 29 -13.84 0.64 -5.16
C LEU A 29 -15.00 1.64 -5.31
N ARG A 30 -15.38 1.95 -6.55
CA ARG A 30 -16.67 2.55 -6.85
C ARG A 30 -17.77 1.50 -6.73
N VAL A 31 -18.81 1.84 -6.01
CA VAL A 31 -19.95 0.95 -5.77
C VAL A 31 -21.27 1.68 -6.03
N SER A 32 -22.33 0.92 -6.30
CA SER A 32 -23.70 1.44 -6.37
C SER A 32 -24.19 1.88 -4.98
N ASP A 33 -25.34 2.53 -4.93
CA ASP A 33 -26.10 2.84 -3.70
C ASP A 33 -26.45 1.59 -2.86
N LYS A 34 -26.39 0.41 -3.47
CA LYS A 34 -26.59 -0.89 -2.80
C LYS A 34 -25.27 -1.54 -2.36
N GLY A 35 -24.14 -0.88 -2.55
CA GLY A 35 -22.81 -1.38 -2.22
C GLY A 35 -22.28 -2.47 -3.17
N GLU A 36 -22.89 -2.65 -4.34
CA GLU A 36 -22.40 -3.60 -5.35
C GLU A 36 -21.29 -2.94 -6.17
N ILE A 37 -20.26 -3.71 -6.51
CA ILE A 37 -19.16 -3.19 -7.33
C ILE A 37 -19.68 -2.57 -8.62
N SER A 38 -19.18 -1.39 -8.96
CA SER A 38 -19.54 -0.70 -10.20
C SER A 38 -19.07 -1.50 -11.43
N LYS A 39 -19.94 -1.57 -12.44
CA LYS A 39 -19.59 -2.10 -13.77
C LYS A 39 -19.41 -0.99 -14.79
N LEU A 40 -19.49 0.28 -14.36
CA LEU A 40 -19.33 1.44 -15.23
C LEU A 40 -17.85 1.66 -15.55
N LYS A 41 -17.60 2.18 -16.74
CA LYS A 41 -16.25 2.61 -17.14
C LYS A 41 -15.75 3.73 -16.23
N HIS A 42 -14.44 3.95 -16.25
CA HIS A 42 -13.83 5.10 -15.60
C HIS A 42 -14.51 6.41 -16.08
N PRO A 43 -14.99 7.28 -15.18
CA PRO A 43 -15.69 8.50 -15.57
C PRO A 43 -14.79 9.45 -16.38
N SER A 44 -15.30 9.95 -17.51
CA SER A 44 -14.55 10.89 -18.36
C SER A 44 -14.22 12.21 -17.68
N GLU A 45 -15.02 12.60 -16.69
CA GLU A 45 -14.85 13.78 -15.86
C GLU A 45 -13.59 13.69 -14.98
N LEU A 46 -13.15 12.48 -14.65
CA LEU A 46 -11.91 12.20 -13.92
C LEU A 46 -10.68 12.14 -14.85
N GLY A 47 -10.86 12.32 -16.16
CA GLY A 47 -9.77 12.30 -17.14
C GLY A 47 -9.38 10.90 -17.59
N SER A 48 -8.17 10.77 -18.14
CA SER A 48 -7.62 9.48 -18.60
C SER A 48 -6.85 8.78 -17.50
N ALA A 49 -7.23 7.56 -17.17
CA ALA A 49 -6.50 6.73 -16.20
C ALA A 49 -5.03 6.42 -16.61
N LEU A 50 -4.68 6.62 -17.90
CA LEU A 50 -3.29 6.41 -18.37
C LEU A 50 -2.36 7.53 -17.94
N THR A 51 -2.80 8.78 -18.00
CA THR A 51 -1.95 9.98 -17.94
C THR A 51 -2.36 11.01 -16.89
N ASN A 52 -3.50 10.84 -16.19
CA ASN A 52 -3.86 11.74 -15.11
C ASN A 52 -2.87 11.55 -13.94
N PRO A 53 -2.21 12.63 -13.45
CA PRO A 53 -1.21 12.52 -12.40
C PRO A 53 -1.80 12.27 -11.01
N TYR A 54 -3.12 12.46 -10.82
CA TYR A 54 -3.77 12.42 -9.51
C TYR A 54 -4.83 11.34 -9.40
N ILE A 55 -5.44 10.91 -10.52
CA ILE A 55 -6.55 9.97 -10.52
C ILE A 55 -6.33 8.92 -11.61
N THR A 56 -6.15 7.68 -11.21
CA THR A 56 -6.01 6.53 -12.11
C THR A 56 -6.91 5.40 -11.63
N THR A 57 -6.74 4.22 -12.20
CA THR A 57 -7.30 2.96 -11.70
C THR A 57 -6.17 2.01 -11.38
N ASP A 58 -6.33 1.19 -10.32
CA ASP A 58 -5.41 0.09 -10.09
C ASP A 58 -5.77 -1.11 -10.99
N PHE A 59 -6.50 -2.11 -10.49
CA PHE A 59 -6.80 -3.32 -11.26
C PHE A 59 -8.01 -3.16 -12.19
N SER A 60 -9.11 -2.64 -11.69
CA SER A 60 -10.39 -2.59 -12.39
C SER A 60 -10.84 -1.16 -12.69
N GLU A 61 -11.73 -1.02 -13.69
CA GLU A 61 -12.41 0.26 -13.97
C GLU A 61 -13.06 0.87 -12.70
N SER A 62 -13.51 0.01 -11.79
CA SER A 62 -14.15 0.42 -10.54
C SER A 62 -13.18 0.73 -9.41
N LEU A 63 -11.94 0.26 -9.45
CA LEU A 63 -10.95 0.49 -8.41
C LEU A 63 -10.15 1.76 -8.71
N LEU A 64 -10.66 2.90 -8.25
CA LEU A 64 -9.94 4.17 -8.35
C LEU A 64 -8.70 4.17 -7.48
N GLU A 65 -7.67 4.82 -7.96
CA GLU A 65 -6.44 5.11 -7.22
C GLU A 65 -6.18 6.61 -7.24
N LEU A 66 -6.17 7.21 -6.05
CA LEU A 66 -6.01 8.64 -5.82
C LEU A 66 -4.60 8.93 -5.33
N ILE A 67 -3.87 9.74 -6.08
CA ILE A 67 -2.42 9.97 -5.91
C ILE A 67 -2.18 11.42 -5.49
N THR A 68 -1.51 11.61 -4.35
CA THR A 68 -1.08 12.95 -3.94
C THR A 68 0.29 13.29 -4.51
N PRO A 69 0.60 14.58 -4.72
CA PRO A 69 1.98 15.02 -4.78
C PRO A 69 2.73 14.72 -3.49
N THR A 70 4.04 14.95 -3.50
CA THR A 70 4.88 14.85 -2.31
C THR A 70 4.72 16.10 -1.44
N PHE A 71 4.52 15.91 -0.13
CA PHE A 71 4.39 16.98 0.86
C PHE A 71 5.35 16.75 2.04
N ASN A 72 5.87 17.84 2.60
CA ASN A 72 6.73 17.78 3.78
C ASN A 72 5.93 17.79 5.10
N ASN A 73 4.62 17.99 5.01
CA ASN A 73 3.70 18.09 6.13
C ASN A 73 2.55 17.09 5.95
N ALA A 74 2.26 16.29 6.97
CA ALA A 74 1.20 15.28 6.93
C ALA A 74 -0.18 15.90 6.66
N LYS A 75 -0.48 17.03 7.31
CA LYS A 75 -1.77 17.73 7.17
C LYS A 75 -1.99 18.23 5.74
N ASP A 76 -0.95 18.78 5.09
CA ASP A 76 -1.06 19.25 3.71
C ASP A 76 -1.30 18.08 2.74
N CYS A 77 -0.64 16.94 2.97
CA CYS A 77 -0.87 15.72 2.21
C CYS A 77 -2.33 15.22 2.36
N LEU A 78 -2.84 15.18 3.58
CA LEU A 78 -4.23 14.78 3.86
C LEU A 78 -5.24 15.78 3.32
N ASN A 79 -4.98 17.07 3.40
CA ASN A 79 -5.83 18.10 2.81
C ASN A 79 -5.93 17.93 1.29
N PHE A 80 -4.81 17.66 0.62
CA PHE A 80 -4.83 17.42 -0.83
C PHE A 80 -5.63 16.15 -1.16
N LEU A 81 -5.46 15.08 -0.38
CA LEU A 81 -6.24 13.84 -0.55
C LEU A 81 -7.74 14.07 -0.31
N GLU A 82 -8.10 14.91 0.67
CA GLU A 82 -9.50 15.31 0.90
C GLU A 82 -10.08 16.07 -0.29
N GLU A 83 -9.34 17.06 -0.81
CA GLU A 83 -9.74 17.82 -2.00
C GLU A 83 -9.96 16.91 -3.22
N LEU A 84 -9.12 15.87 -3.40
CA LEU A 84 -9.31 14.84 -4.43
C LEU A 84 -10.61 14.06 -4.21
N HIS A 85 -10.93 13.67 -2.97
CA HIS A 85 -12.18 12.96 -2.67
C HIS A 85 -13.40 13.84 -2.96
N VAL A 86 -13.37 15.12 -2.58
CA VAL A 86 -14.45 16.08 -2.89
C VAL A 86 -14.66 16.17 -4.41
N PHE A 87 -13.58 16.29 -5.17
CA PHE A 87 -13.65 16.32 -6.63
C PHE A 87 -14.21 15.02 -7.20
N VAL A 88 -13.74 13.86 -6.74
CA VAL A 88 -14.20 12.55 -7.21
C VAL A 88 -15.69 12.35 -6.92
N TYR A 89 -16.15 12.58 -5.68
CA TYR A 89 -17.57 12.41 -5.33
C TYR A 89 -18.51 13.30 -6.18
N ASN A 90 -18.05 14.49 -6.56
CA ASN A 90 -18.81 15.37 -7.44
C ASN A 90 -18.86 14.90 -8.92
N ASN A 91 -18.02 13.92 -9.30
CA ASN A 91 -17.84 13.49 -10.69
C ASN A 91 -18.09 11.97 -10.92
N ILE A 92 -18.55 11.21 -9.93
CA ILE A 92 -18.83 9.76 -10.05
C ILE A 92 -20.34 9.41 -10.12
N ASN A 93 -21.20 10.32 -10.61
CA ASN A 93 -22.61 10.03 -10.97
C ASN A 93 -23.41 9.25 -9.92
N LYS A 94 -23.41 9.65 -8.64
CA LYS A 94 -24.11 9.01 -7.52
C LYS A 94 -23.54 7.64 -7.09
N GLU A 95 -22.44 7.21 -7.63
CA GLU A 95 -21.71 6.07 -7.07
C GLU A 95 -21.09 6.47 -5.73
N LEU A 96 -20.78 5.47 -4.91
CA LEU A 96 -20.11 5.63 -3.64
C LEU A 96 -18.68 5.11 -3.74
N LEU A 97 -17.81 5.53 -2.85
CA LEU A 97 -16.52 4.89 -2.61
C LEU A 97 -16.65 3.94 -1.43
N TRP A 98 -16.24 2.68 -1.65
CA TRP A 98 -16.26 1.65 -0.61
C TRP A 98 -15.19 1.92 0.44
N PRO A 99 -15.52 1.91 1.76
CA PRO A 99 -14.62 2.40 2.80
C PRO A 99 -13.68 1.34 3.36
N PHE A 100 -13.85 0.07 3.00
CA PHE A 100 -13.03 -1.04 3.49
C PHE A 100 -12.02 -1.52 2.45
N SER A 101 -10.88 -2.03 2.92
CA SER A 101 -9.92 -2.70 2.06
C SER A 101 -10.47 -3.99 1.47
N MET A 102 -11.18 -4.80 2.26
CA MET A 102 -11.86 -5.98 1.73
C MET A 102 -13.08 -5.59 0.90
N PRO A 103 -13.25 -6.20 -0.30
CA PRO A 103 -14.26 -5.74 -1.26
C PRO A 103 -15.70 -5.85 -0.73
N CYS A 104 -16.55 -4.98 -1.26
CA CYS A 104 -18.00 -5.02 -1.18
C CYS A 104 -18.57 -6.31 -1.79
N PRO A 105 -19.89 -6.49 -1.79
CA PRO A 105 -20.50 -7.51 -2.62
C PRO A 105 -19.98 -7.44 -4.04
N ILE A 106 -19.22 -8.46 -4.42
CA ILE A 106 -18.48 -8.50 -5.66
C ILE A 106 -19.07 -9.53 -6.60
N ALA A 107 -19.11 -9.18 -7.87
CA ALA A 107 -19.54 -10.06 -8.95
C ALA A 107 -18.60 -11.29 -9.11
N PRO A 108 -19.01 -12.32 -9.87
CA PRO A 108 -18.06 -13.33 -10.34
C PRO A 108 -16.83 -12.70 -11.03
N ASP A 109 -15.72 -13.42 -11.02
CA ASP A 109 -14.43 -12.90 -11.52
C ASP A 109 -14.52 -12.36 -12.96
N GLU A 110 -15.33 -13.00 -13.81
CA GLU A 110 -15.52 -12.65 -15.22
C GLU A 110 -16.31 -11.34 -15.43
N GLU A 111 -17.05 -10.89 -14.42
CA GLU A 111 -17.87 -9.69 -14.48
C GLU A 111 -17.20 -8.44 -13.90
N ILE A 112 -16.00 -8.58 -13.31
CA ILE A 112 -15.23 -7.46 -12.79
C ILE A 112 -14.53 -6.77 -13.96
N PRO A 113 -14.86 -5.50 -14.29
CA PRO A 113 -14.32 -4.84 -15.47
C PRO A 113 -12.84 -4.50 -15.28
N ILE A 114 -11.95 -5.16 -16.02
CA ILE A 114 -10.51 -4.87 -16.00
C ILE A 114 -10.26 -3.43 -16.49
N GLY A 115 -9.35 -2.71 -15.84
CA GLY A 115 -8.97 -1.36 -16.19
C GLY A 115 -8.50 -1.23 -17.64
N ASN A 116 -9.02 -0.22 -18.34
CA ASN A 116 -8.70 0.08 -19.73
C ASN A 116 -7.95 1.41 -19.80
N TYR A 117 -6.79 1.40 -20.42
CA TYR A 117 -5.89 2.55 -20.50
C TYR A 117 -5.69 3.08 -21.93
N GLY A 118 -6.63 2.77 -22.85
CA GLY A 118 -6.57 3.17 -24.25
C GLY A 118 -5.80 2.19 -25.14
N ASN A 119 -5.51 2.61 -26.37
CA ASN A 119 -4.98 1.77 -27.43
C ASN A 119 -3.48 1.98 -27.69
N SER A 120 -2.81 2.86 -26.96
CA SER A 120 -1.36 3.00 -27.04
C SER A 120 -0.67 1.75 -26.50
N ASN A 121 0.57 1.49 -26.90
CA ASN A 121 1.36 0.34 -26.42
C ASN A 121 1.49 0.36 -24.89
N GLN A 122 1.68 1.53 -24.27
CA GLN A 122 1.68 1.69 -22.83
C GLN A 122 0.32 1.34 -22.22
N GLY A 123 -0.78 1.81 -22.83
CA GLY A 123 -2.14 1.52 -22.37
C GLY A 123 -2.48 0.04 -22.52
N MET A 124 -2.15 -0.56 -23.67
CA MET A 124 -2.33 -1.99 -23.91
C MET A 124 -1.51 -2.85 -22.93
N MET A 125 -0.25 -2.49 -22.67
CA MET A 125 0.60 -3.19 -21.72
C MET A 125 -0.01 -3.17 -20.31
N LYS A 126 -0.52 -2.01 -19.84
CA LYS A 126 -1.21 -1.89 -18.54
C LYS A 126 -2.47 -2.78 -18.47
N THR A 127 -3.26 -2.82 -19.55
CA THR A 127 -4.48 -3.64 -19.61
C THR A 127 -4.15 -5.14 -19.65
N ILE A 128 -3.16 -5.55 -20.46
CA ILE A 128 -2.74 -6.96 -20.57
C ILE A 128 -2.09 -7.45 -19.28
N TYR A 129 -1.29 -6.62 -18.63
CA TYR A 129 -0.76 -6.92 -17.29
C TYR A 129 -1.88 -7.31 -16.32
N ARG A 130 -2.97 -6.53 -16.29
CA ARG A 130 -4.12 -6.80 -15.41
C ARG A 130 -4.93 -8.03 -15.82
N ARG A 131 -5.03 -8.33 -17.12
CA ARG A 131 -5.55 -9.63 -17.57
C ARG A 131 -4.69 -10.77 -17.04
N GLY A 132 -3.37 -10.59 -17.05
CA GLY A 132 -2.44 -11.55 -16.43
C GLY A 132 -2.72 -11.72 -14.95
N LEU A 133 -2.90 -10.65 -14.18
CA LEU A 133 -3.28 -10.73 -12.77
C LEU A 133 -4.60 -11.48 -12.56
N ALA A 134 -5.62 -11.20 -13.38
CA ALA A 134 -6.91 -11.90 -13.33
C ALA A 134 -6.77 -13.41 -13.56
N ASN A 135 -5.99 -13.81 -14.57
CA ASN A 135 -5.79 -15.21 -14.91
C ASN A 135 -4.91 -15.97 -13.89
N ARG A 136 -3.99 -15.26 -13.22
CA ARG A 136 -3.05 -15.84 -12.23
C ARG A 136 -3.65 -15.96 -10.85
N TYR A 137 -4.39 -14.93 -10.41
CA TYR A 137 -4.81 -14.74 -9.01
C TYR A 137 -6.32 -14.65 -8.84
N GLY A 138 -7.07 -14.42 -9.92
CA GLY A 138 -8.51 -14.12 -9.90
C GLY A 138 -8.81 -12.64 -9.69
N SER A 139 -9.83 -12.13 -10.37
CA SER A 139 -10.21 -10.71 -10.35
C SER A 139 -10.71 -10.25 -8.97
N ARG A 140 -11.36 -11.15 -8.20
CA ARG A 140 -11.87 -10.82 -6.86
C ARG A 140 -10.76 -10.45 -5.88
N MET A 141 -9.61 -11.17 -5.93
CA MET A 141 -8.46 -10.86 -5.11
C MET A 141 -7.89 -9.47 -5.47
N GLN A 142 -7.85 -9.15 -6.75
CA GLN A 142 -7.34 -7.87 -7.27
C GLN A 142 -8.29 -6.68 -7.00
N ALA A 143 -9.50 -6.92 -6.50
CA ALA A 143 -10.43 -5.87 -6.08
C ALA A 143 -10.23 -5.44 -4.60
N ILE A 144 -9.26 -6.02 -3.90
CA ILE A 144 -8.85 -5.58 -2.57
C ILE A 144 -8.17 -4.21 -2.71
N ALA A 145 -8.58 -3.25 -1.87
CA ALA A 145 -8.04 -1.90 -1.85
C ALA A 145 -7.05 -1.70 -0.69
N GLY A 146 -6.14 -0.76 -0.84
CA GLY A 146 -5.21 -0.37 0.20
C GLY A 146 -4.72 1.06 0.06
N ILE A 147 -3.80 1.42 0.93
CA ILE A 147 -3.05 2.68 0.82
C ILE A 147 -1.58 2.34 0.68
N HIS A 148 -0.93 2.94 -0.31
CA HIS A 148 0.50 3.02 -0.36
C HIS A 148 0.95 4.33 0.30
N TYR A 149 1.80 4.19 1.30
CA TYR A 149 2.39 5.32 2.00
C TYR A 149 3.85 5.47 1.57
N ASN A 150 4.14 6.53 0.83
CA ASN A 150 5.48 6.84 0.32
C ASN A 150 6.20 7.76 1.30
N PHE A 151 7.43 7.39 1.67
CA PHE A 151 8.25 8.08 2.67
C PHE A 151 9.67 8.30 2.16
N SER A 152 10.18 9.51 2.30
CA SER A 152 11.61 9.78 2.19
C SER A 152 12.06 10.90 3.10
N PHE A 153 13.33 10.86 3.51
CA PHE A 153 13.99 12.03 4.07
C PHE A 153 14.28 13.07 3.00
N SER A 154 14.45 14.34 3.40
CA SER A 154 14.94 15.35 2.46
C SER A 154 16.35 15.02 1.99
N ASP A 155 16.69 15.37 0.74
CA ASP A 155 18.03 15.17 0.21
C ASP A 155 19.08 15.82 1.09
N LYS A 156 18.81 17.02 1.58
CA LYS A 156 19.74 17.75 2.44
C LYS A 156 20.02 17.05 3.77
N PHE A 157 19.01 16.39 4.37
CA PHE A 157 19.21 15.55 5.56
C PHE A 157 20.22 14.43 5.27
N LEU A 158 19.98 13.69 4.18
CA LEU A 158 20.81 12.55 3.81
C LEU A 158 22.23 12.98 3.36
N GLU A 159 22.37 14.11 2.64
CA GLU A 159 23.68 14.68 2.25
C GLU A 159 24.55 15.01 3.47
N ILE A 160 23.96 15.64 4.50
CA ILE A 160 24.70 15.97 5.72
C ILE A 160 25.21 14.68 6.41
N LEU A 161 24.33 13.67 6.53
CA LEU A 161 24.69 12.41 7.20
C LEU A 161 25.66 11.58 6.36
N ALA A 162 25.52 11.55 5.04
CA ALA A 162 26.47 10.91 4.13
C ALA A 162 27.87 11.51 4.28
N ALA A 163 27.97 12.85 4.27
CA ALA A 163 29.23 13.56 4.47
C ALA A 163 29.88 13.25 5.85
N GLN A 164 29.07 13.17 6.90
CA GLN A 164 29.54 12.80 8.25
C GLN A 164 30.03 11.33 8.31
N SER A 165 29.41 10.44 7.52
CA SER A 165 29.78 9.02 7.45
C SER A 165 30.97 8.74 6.52
N GLY A 166 31.39 9.71 5.71
CA GLY A 166 32.44 9.57 4.69
C GLY A 166 32.04 8.72 3.48
N LYS A 167 30.72 8.49 3.27
CA LYS A 167 30.17 7.75 2.12
C LYS A 167 29.71 8.71 1.02
N ASP A 168 29.69 8.22 -0.21
CA ASP A 168 28.96 8.91 -1.26
C ASP A 168 27.46 8.88 -0.97
N ILE A 169 26.72 9.88 -1.48
CA ILE A 169 25.32 10.08 -1.12
C ILE A 169 24.42 8.92 -1.57
N GLN A 170 24.67 8.33 -2.75
CA GLN A 170 23.79 7.27 -3.25
C GLN A 170 24.00 5.95 -2.50
N SER A 171 25.25 5.58 -2.22
CA SER A 171 25.55 4.43 -1.35
C SER A 171 24.95 4.62 0.04
N TYR A 172 25.02 5.84 0.59
CA TYR A 172 24.42 6.15 1.90
C TYR A 172 22.89 6.02 1.87
N LYS A 173 22.22 6.54 0.82
CA LYS A 173 20.77 6.39 0.61
C LYS A 173 20.38 4.92 0.53
N ASN A 174 21.07 4.12 -0.29
CA ASN A 174 20.78 2.70 -0.47
C ASN A 174 20.88 1.93 0.86
N ASP A 175 21.98 2.10 1.59
CA ASP A 175 22.19 1.47 2.89
C ASP A 175 21.15 1.89 3.93
N THR A 176 20.78 3.17 3.92
CA THR A 176 19.78 3.75 4.84
C THR A 176 18.41 3.16 4.57
N TYR A 177 17.91 3.25 3.35
CA TYR A 177 16.56 2.81 3.03
C TYR A 177 16.40 1.29 3.09
N LEU A 178 17.40 0.51 2.67
CA LEU A 178 17.37 -0.95 2.86
C LEU A 178 17.44 -1.34 4.33
N GLY A 179 18.24 -0.61 5.12
CA GLY A 179 18.26 -0.81 6.55
C GLY A 179 16.93 -0.52 7.23
N MET A 180 16.26 0.58 6.85
CA MET A 180 14.91 0.90 7.33
C MET A 180 13.92 -0.17 6.88
N ALA A 181 13.99 -0.63 5.63
CA ALA A 181 13.12 -1.66 5.11
C ALA A 181 13.27 -2.99 5.87
N ARG A 182 14.51 -3.43 6.18
CA ARG A 182 14.74 -4.62 7.02
C ARG A 182 14.11 -4.47 8.41
N ASN A 183 14.33 -3.32 9.06
CA ASN A 183 13.74 -3.08 10.37
C ASN A 183 12.21 -3.00 10.31
N PHE A 184 11.65 -2.39 9.26
CA PHE A 184 10.20 -2.40 9.06
C PHE A 184 9.65 -3.82 8.83
N LYS A 185 10.35 -4.69 8.11
CA LYS A 185 9.95 -6.11 7.99
C LYS A 185 9.91 -6.80 9.37
N ARG A 186 10.86 -6.50 10.26
CA ARG A 186 10.90 -7.02 11.63
C ARG A 186 9.80 -6.49 12.53
N LEU A 187 9.42 -5.23 12.38
CA LEU A 187 8.63 -4.45 13.35
C LEU A 187 7.25 -4.03 12.83
N GLY A 188 7.02 -4.09 11.51
CA GLY A 188 5.79 -3.61 10.88
C GLY A 188 4.52 -4.38 11.28
N TRP A 189 4.66 -5.55 11.89
CA TRP A 189 3.56 -6.27 12.51
C TRP A 189 2.83 -5.43 13.58
N LEU A 190 3.55 -4.52 14.27
CA LEU A 190 2.94 -3.61 15.25
C LEU A 190 1.90 -2.69 14.59
N TYR A 191 2.22 -2.16 13.39
CA TYR A 191 1.26 -1.36 12.64
C TYR A 191 -0.01 -2.16 12.28
N LEU A 192 0.15 -3.39 11.86
CA LEU A 192 -0.99 -4.28 11.53
C LEU A 192 -1.82 -4.65 12.77
N LEU A 193 -1.17 -4.83 13.91
CA LEU A 193 -1.87 -5.07 15.19
C LEU A 193 -2.78 -3.90 15.55
N LEU A 194 -2.28 -2.68 15.44
CA LEU A 194 -2.96 -1.47 15.93
C LEU A 194 -3.91 -0.85 14.90
N PHE A 195 -3.56 -0.90 13.62
CA PHE A 195 -4.26 -0.19 12.54
C PHE A 195 -4.79 -1.11 11.43
N GLY A 196 -4.59 -2.42 11.51
CA GLY A 196 -5.30 -3.36 10.64
C GLY A 196 -6.81 -3.18 10.85
N SER A 197 -7.57 -3.10 9.75
CA SER A 197 -9.01 -2.79 9.78
C SER A 197 -9.84 -3.70 8.88
N SER A 198 -9.31 -4.88 8.57
CA SER A 198 -9.94 -5.83 7.65
C SER A 198 -10.20 -7.21 8.29
N PRO A 199 -10.92 -7.28 9.46
CA PRO A 199 -11.16 -8.55 10.16
C PRO A 199 -12.29 -9.38 9.55
N ALA A 200 -13.06 -8.80 8.61
CA ALA A 200 -14.26 -9.39 8.01
C ALA A 200 -14.32 -9.20 6.49
N VAL A 201 -15.13 -10.00 5.83
CA VAL A 201 -15.31 -10.00 4.37
C VAL A 201 -16.75 -10.34 3.98
N CYS A 202 -17.16 -9.91 2.78
CA CYS A 202 -18.45 -10.25 2.19
C CYS A 202 -18.50 -11.73 1.76
N ASN A 203 -19.68 -12.35 1.84
CA ASN A 203 -19.92 -13.73 1.38
C ASN A 203 -19.49 -13.96 -0.07
N SER A 204 -19.68 -12.96 -0.94
CA SER A 204 -19.33 -13.06 -2.36
C SER A 204 -17.82 -13.21 -2.60
N PHE A 205 -16.99 -12.65 -1.73
CA PHE A 205 -15.53 -12.69 -1.86
C PHE A 205 -14.97 -14.11 -1.68
N VAL A 206 -15.48 -14.86 -0.70
CA VAL A 206 -15.04 -16.22 -0.38
C VAL A 206 -15.83 -17.31 -1.08
N LYS A 207 -16.86 -16.94 -1.87
CA LYS A 207 -17.70 -17.90 -2.58
C LYS A 207 -16.88 -18.83 -3.48
N GLY A 208 -16.96 -20.12 -3.21
CA GLY A 208 -16.22 -21.16 -3.96
C GLY A 208 -14.78 -21.36 -3.51
N LYS A 209 -14.32 -20.65 -2.48
CA LYS A 209 -12.99 -20.86 -1.85
C LYS A 209 -13.14 -21.69 -0.58
N GLN A 210 -12.13 -22.49 -0.27
CA GLN A 210 -12.00 -23.11 1.06
C GLN A 210 -11.46 -22.04 2.04
N HIS A 211 -12.04 -21.94 3.23
CA HIS A 211 -11.63 -21.00 4.27
C HIS A 211 -12.02 -21.49 5.66
N ASP A 212 -11.38 -20.94 6.69
CA ASP A 212 -11.61 -21.22 8.11
C ASP A 212 -12.37 -20.09 8.83
N LEU A 213 -12.96 -19.16 8.07
CA LEU A 213 -13.70 -18.03 8.62
C LEU A 213 -15.02 -18.46 9.25
N LYS A 214 -15.43 -17.74 10.29
CA LYS A 214 -16.77 -17.87 10.90
C LYS A 214 -17.77 -16.99 10.16
N GLU A 215 -19.00 -17.45 10.11
CA GLU A 215 -20.11 -16.69 9.52
C GLU A 215 -20.69 -15.70 10.54
N LEU A 216 -20.94 -14.48 10.10
CA LEU A 216 -21.70 -13.48 10.86
C LEU A 216 -23.19 -13.77 10.72
N ALA A 217 -23.95 -13.70 11.81
CA ALA A 217 -25.40 -13.95 11.82
C ALA A 217 -26.15 -13.03 10.85
N SER A 218 -25.71 -11.78 10.72
CA SER A 218 -26.26 -10.75 9.83
C SER A 218 -25.77 -10.83 8.37
N GLY A 219 -24.76 -11.67 8.10
CA GLY A 219 -24.19 -11.89 6.77
C GLY A 219 -22.78 -11.33 6.58
N GLY A 220 -21.92 -12.14 6.02
CA GLY A 220 -20.48 -11.95 5.89
C GLY A 220 -19.72 -13.02 6.63
N PHE A 221 -18.42 -13.01 6.48
CA PHE A 221 -17.49 -13.90 7.17
C PHE A 221 -16.43 -13.09 7.90
N TYR A 222 -15.90 -13.62 8.98
CA TYR A 222 -14.88 -12.96 9.79
C TYR A 222 -13.94 -13.96 10.44
N LYS A 223 -12.78 -13.50 10.86
CA LYS A 223 -11.89 -14.25 11.73
C LYS A 223 -11.84 -13.56 13.10
N PRO A 224 -12.23 -14.21 14.19
CA PRO A 224 -12.55 -13.54 15.47
C PRO A 224 -11.45 -12.63 16.02
N SER A 225 -10.18 -13.01 15.82
CA SER A 225 -9.03 -12.28 16.35
C SER A 225 -8.13 -11.68 15.26
N SER A 226 -8.59 -11.70 14.00
CA SER A 226 -7.84 -11.13 12.87
C SER A 226 -7.75 -9.61 12.96
N THR A 227 -6.63 -9.08 12.52
CA THR A 227 -6.43 -7.64 12.34
C THR A 227 -6.64 -7.22 10.89
N SER A 228 -6.16 -8.02 9.91
CA SER A 228 -6.25 -7.70 8.49
C SER A 228 -6.25 -8.95 7.61
N LEU A 229 -7.43 -9.40 7.18
CA LEU A 229 -7.54 -10.49 6.18
C LEU A 229 -6.93 -10.11 4.82
N ARG A 230 -6.81 -8.81 4.53
CA ARG A 230 -6.11 -8.30 3.35
C ARG A 230 -4.65 -8.72 3.34
N MET A 231 -4.00 -8.69 4.48
CA MET A 231 -2.57 -8.99 4.63
C MET A 231 -2.30 -10.47 4.95
N GLY A 232 -3.34 -11.32 4.95
CA GLY A 232 -3.27 -12.78 5.17
C GLY A 232 -3.57 -13.59 3.90
N ASP A 233 -3.77 -14.89 4.08
CA ASP A 233 -3.94 -15.89 3.01
C ASP A 233 -5.12 -15.64 2.04
N LEU A 234 -6.10 -14.85 2.46
CA LEU A 234 -7.22 -14.45 1.61
C LEU A 234 -6.91 -13.24 0.72
N GLY A 235 -5.85 -12.51 1.05
CA GLY A 235 -5.44 -11.27 0.39
C GLY A 235 -4.24 -11.44 -0.53
N TYR A 236 -3.23 -10.60 -0.32
CA TYR A 236 -2.05 -10.48 -1.19
C TYR A 236 -1.05 -11.65 -1.05
N ILE A 237 -1.50 -12.89 -1.15
CA ILE A 237 -0.62 -14.07 -1.17
C ILE A 237 -0.75 -14.79 -2.52
N SER A 238 0.38 -15.16 -3.08
CA SER A 238 0.51 -15.88 -4.33
C SER A 238 1.40 -17.10 -4.15
N LYS A 239 0.86 -18.28 -4.41
CA LYS A 239 1.64 -19.55 -4.39
C LYS A 239 2.91 -19.49 -5.25
N ALA A 240 2.89 -18.70 -6.32
CA ALA A 240 4.07 -18.50 -7.17
C ALA A 240 5.18 -17.71 -6.47
N GLN A 241 4.80 -16.90 -5.46
CA GLN A 241 5.72 -16.04 -4.71
C GLN A 241 6.04 -16.58 -3.31
N ASP A 242 5.40 -17.67 -2.85
CA ASP A 242 5.64 -18.26 -1.52
C ASP A 242 7.10 -18.67 -1.33
N ASP A 243 7.72 -19.22 -2.39
CA ASP A 243 9.14 -19.62 -2.39
C ASP A 243 10.07 -18.50 -2.89
N LEU A 244 9.55 -17.29 -3.12
CA LEU A 244 10.32 -16.16 -3.63
C LEU A 244 10.97 -15.41 -2.48
N HIS A 245 12.26 -15.60 -2.34
CA HIS A 245 13.05 -14.87 -1.36
C HIS A 245 13.73 -13.68 -2.04
N ILE A 246 13.32 -12.46 -1.68
CA ILE A 246 13.94 -11.21 -2.12
C ILE A 246 14.72 -10.61 -0.95
N SER A 247 16.03 -10.55 -1.08
CA SER A 247 16.93 -9.97 -0.07
C SER A 247 16.78 -8.45 0.02
N TYR A 248 16.81 -7.93 1.23
CA TYR A 248 16.89 -6.49 1.52
C TYR A 248 18.25 -6.13 2.13
N ASN A 249 19.26 -7.02 2.03
CA ASN A 249 20.55 -6.82 2.67
C ASN A 249 21.41 -5.76 1.96
N ASN A 250 21.38 -5.76 0.64
CA ASN A 250 21.98 -4.73 -0.20
C ASN A 250 21.20 -4.60 -1.51
N ILE A 251 21.50 -3.54 -2.30
CA ILE A 251 20.76 -3.25 -3.52
C ILE A 251 21.05 -4.25 -4.64
N GLU A 252 22.25 -4.80 -4.67
CA GLU A 252 22.69 -5.79 -5.65
C GLU A 252 21.92 -7.09 -5.49
N GLU A 253 21.80 -7.61 -4.27
CA GLU A 253 21.00 -8.79 -3.96
C GLU A 253 19.53 -8.53 -4.26
N TYR A 254 18.97 -7.41 -3.78
CA TYR A 254 17.57 -7.05 -4.04
C TYR A 254 17.22 -7.04 -5.53
N CYS A 255 18.04 -6.39 -6.34
CA CYS A 255 17.83 -6.32 -7.79
C CYS A 255 18.08 -7.67 -8.47
N SER A 256 19.08 -8.44 -8.04
CA SER A 256 19.36 -9.78 -8.59
C SER A 256 18.21 -10.75 -8.35
N ASP A 257 17.64 -10.75 -7.13
CA ASP A 257 16.53 -11.62 -6.78
C ASP A 257 15.26 -11.25 -7.55
N LEU A 258 14.94 -9.95 -7.66
CA LEU A 258 13.82 -9.48 -8.50
C LEU A 258 14.02 -9.85 -9.98
N LYS A 259 15.23 -9.66 -10.51
CA LYS A 259 15.57 -10.07 -11.88
C LYS A 259 15.36 -11.56 -12.09
N SER A 260 15.77 -12.38 -11.13
CA SER A 260 15.52 -13.83 -11.18
C SER A 260 14.02 -14.14 -11.28
N ALA A 261 13.17 -13.48 -10.48
CA ALA A 261 11.73 -13.67 -10.51
C ALA A 261 11.07 -13.21 -11.83
N LEU A 262 11.60 -12.15 -12.45
CA LEU A 262 11.16 -11.61 -13.74
C LEU A 262 11.52 -12.52 -14.93
N LEU A 263 12.58 -13.31 -14.80
CA LEU A 263 13.11 -14.17 -15.88
C LEU A 263 12.76 -15.64 -15.70
N LYS A 264 12.43 -16.09 -14.48
CA LYS A 264 12.17 -17.50 -14.18
C LYS A 264 10.74 -17.89 -14.58
N PRO A 265 10.54 -18.76 -15.59
CA PRO A 265 9.23 -19.27 -15.94
C PRO A 265 8.58 -20.02 -14.77
N TYR A 266 7.26 -19.95 -14.68
CA TYR A 266 6.47 -20.67 -13.69
C TYR A 266 5.46 -21.57 -14.38
N LYS A 267 5.58 -22.87 -14.17
CA LYS A 267 4.82 -23.90 -14.91
C LYS A 267 3.31 -23.65 -14.97
N PRO A 268 2.60 -23.30 -13.87
CA PRO A 268 1.18 -22.98 -13.96
C PRO A 268 0.85 -21.80 -14.89
N TYR A 269 1.76 -20.81 -15.03
CA TYR A 269 1.55 -19.67 -15.94
C TYR A 269 1.91 -20.02 -17.39
N GLU A 270 2.86 -20.96 -17.60
CA GLU A 270 3.09 -21.54 -18.93
C GLU A 270 1.86 -22.34 -19.41
N ASP A 271 1.17 -23.03 -18.49
CA ASP A 271 -0.03 -23.80 -18.81
C ASP A 271 -1.23 -22.91 -19.18
N ILE A 272 -1.31 -21.68 -18.64
CA ILE A 272 -2.25 -20.65 -19.09
C ILE A 272 -1.88 -20.18 -20.50
N GLY A 273 -0.58 -20.05 -20.80
CA GLY A 273 -0.05 -19.49 -22.04
C GLY A 273 -0.17 -17.96 -22.13
N GLU A 274 0.53 -17.36 -23.06
CA GLU A 274 0.46 -15.90 -23.29
C GLU A 274 -0.81 -15.49 -24.06
N PHE A 275 -1.45 -16.43 -24.76
CA PHE A 275 -2.62 -16.20 -25.59
C PHE A 275 -3.72 -17.23 -25.30
N ILE A 276 -4.97 -16.75 -25.25
CA ILE A 276 -6.20 -17.54 -25.26
C ILE A 276 -7.04 -17.02 -26.45
N GLU A 277 -7.46 -17.90 -27.36
CA GLU A 277 -8.27 -17.54 -28.55
C GLU A 277 -7.72 -16.31 -29.32
N GLN A 278 -6.41 -16.28 -29.55
CA GLN A 278 -5.67 -15.19 -30.22
C GLN A 278 -5.60 -13.87 -29.44
N GLN A 279 -6.16 -13.81 -28.25
CA GLN A 279 -6.05 -12.64 -27.38
C GLN A 279 -4.89 -12.82 -26.38
N ARG A 280 -4.00 -11.84 -26.29
CA ARG A 280 -2.93 -11.85 -25.28
C ARG A 280 -3.54 -11.65 -23.90
N VAL A 281 -3.23 -12.56 -22.97
CA VAL A 281 -3.83 -12.63 -21.64
C VAL A 281 -2.84 -12.39 -20.50
N GLN A 282 -1.54 -12.39 -20.78
CA GLN A 282 -0.48 -12.00 -19.85
C GLN A 282 0.76 -11.54 -20.63
N LEU A 283 1.65 -10.78 -19.98
CA LEU A 283 2.83 -10.22 -20.63
C LEU A 283 3.90 -11.27 -20.91
N ASN A 284 4.07 -12.21 -19.99
CA ASN A 284 5.00 -13.34 -20.06
C ASN A 284 4.53 -14.45 -19.11
N THR A 285 5.29 -15.54 -18.99
CA THR A 285 4.98 -16.69 -18.13
C THR A 285 5.89 -16.81 -16.90
N SER A 286 6.65 -15.77 -16.58
CA SER A 286 7.54 -15.72 -15.41
C SER A 286 6.79 -15.62 -14.10
N ILE A 287 7.46 -15.87 -12.97
CA ILE A 287 6.90 -15.78 -11.61
C ILE A 287 6.19 -14.43 -11.41
N ILE A 288 6.80 -13.34 -11.85
CA ILE A 288 6.18 -12.01 -11.93
C ILE A 288 6.30 -11.45 -13.35
N GLN A 289 5.28 -10.75 -13.83
CA GLN A 289 5.26 -10.15 -15.17
C GLN A 289 6.15 -8.90 -15.24
N ILE A 290 6.01 -8.07 -14.19
CA ILE A 290 6.75 -6.82 -14.00
C ILE A 290 7.05 -6.64 -12.50
N GLU A 291 7.95 -5.74 -12.15
CA GLU A 291 8.39 -5.48 -10.78
C GLU A 291 7.24 -5.15 -9.82
N ASN A 292 6.20 -4.49 -10.33
CA ASN A 292 5.03 -4.10 -9.54
C ASN A 292 4.19 -5.30 -9.05
N GLU A 293 4.35 -6.48 -9.65
CA GLU A 293 3.66 -7.71 -9.24
C GLU A 293 4.23 -8.36 -7.97
N TYR A 294 5.45 -7.96 -7.55
CA TYR A 294 6.03 -8.49 -6.32
C TYR A 294 5.26 -7.99 -5.08
N TYR A 295 4.71 -8.91 -4.31
CA TYR A 295 3.99 -8.60 -3.06
C TYR A 295 4.97 -8.45 -1.89
N SER A 296 4.98 -7.29 -1.25
CA SER A 296 5.76 -7.01 -0.06
C SER A 296 5.11 -5.89 0.75
N THR A 297 5.29 -5.90 2.07
CA THR A 297 4.80 -4.85 2.98
C THR A 297 5.50 -3.51 2.80
N ILE A 298 6.74 -3.55 2.32
CA ILE A 298 7.59 -2.37 2.06
C ILE A 298 8.48 -2.61 0.85
N ARG A 299 8.65 -1.59 0.01
CA ARG A 299 9.52 -1.63 -1.17
C ARG A 299 10.43 -0.43 -1.22
N PRO A 300 11.73 -0.61 -1.55
CA PRO A 300 12.59 0.47 -2.01
C PRO A 300 12.15 0.89 -3.43
N LYS A 301 12.07 2.18 -3.66
CA LYS A 301 11.55 2.76 -4.90
C LYS A 301 12.41 3.92 -5.39
N ARG A 302 12.28 4.17 -6.69
CA ARG A 302 12.71 5.38 -7.36
C ARG A 302 11.72 5.73 -8.47
N ILE A 303 11.54 7.01 -8.76
CA ILE A 303 10.68 7.45 -9.89
C ILE A 303 11.28 6.89 -11.17
N CYS A 304 10.46 6.13 -11.91
CA CYS A 304 10.84 5.48 -13.16
C CYS A 304 10.17 6.17 -14.33
N PRO A 305 10.92 6.63 -15.34
CA PRO A 305 10.33 7.14 -16.57
C PRO A 305 9.44 6.11 -17.27
N SER A 306 8.39 6.56 -17.93
CA SER A 306 7.50 5.67 -18.66
C SER A 306 8.24 4.89 -19.75
N GLY A 307 8.00 3.58 -19.83
CA GLY A 307 8.66 2.67 -20.77
C GLY A 307 10.04 2.17 -20.33
N GLU A 308 10.54 2.61 -19.17
CA GLU A 308 11.74 2.07 -18.54
C GLU A 308 11.41 1.01 -17.49
N ARG A 309 12.42 0.21 -17.11
CA ARG A 309 12.29 -0.83 -16.09
C ARG A 309 12.70 -0.29 -14.73
N PRO A 310 11.82 -0.35 -13.70
CA PRO A 310 12.17 0.10 -12.35
C PRO A 310 13.46 -0.52 -11.79
N ILE A 311 13.70 -1.79 -12.09
CA ILE A 311 14.91 -2.48 -11.63
C ILE A 311 16.19 -1.86 -12.22
N ASN A 312 16.19 -1.46 -13.49
CA ASN A 312 17.36 -0.85 -14.13
C ASN A 312 17.65 0.53 -13.53
N ILE A 313 16.61 1.29 -13.24
CA ILE A 313 16.74 2.61 -12.59
C ILE A 313 17.27 2.45 -11.15
N LEU A 314 16.80 1.44 -10.41
CA LEU A 314 17.35 1.13 -9.08
C LEU A 314 18.82 0.74 -9.13
N ILE A 315 19.25 -0.04 -10.14
CA ILE A 315 20.65 -0.43 -10.32
C ILE A 315 21.51 0.78 -10.67
N SER A 316 21.06 1.64 -11.60
CA SER A 316 21.88 2.75 -12.12
C SER A 316 21.91 3.97 -11.21
N GLU A 317 20.82 4.24 -10.51
CA GLU A 317 20.60 5.48 -9.77
C GLU A 317 20.32 5.27 -8.28
N GLY A 318 20.03 4.04 -7.84
CA GLY A 318 19.75 3.67 -6.46
C GLY A 318 18.37 4.08 -5.97
N ILE A 319 18.18 4.04 -4.65
CA ILE A 319 16.88 4.22 -3.97
C ILE A 319 16.67 5.69 -3.62
N ASP A 320 15.44 6.19 -3.81
CA ASP A 320 15.03 7.54 -3.40
C ASP A 320 14.01 7.55 -2.25
N TYR A 321 13.13 6.56 -2.17
CA TYR A 321 12.09 6.50 -1.15
C TYR A 321 11.66 5.07 -0.83
N LEU A 322 10.88 4.92 0.23
CA LEU A 322 10.23 3.68 0.63
C LEU A 322 8.72 3.78 0.40
N GLU A 323 8.14 2.73 -0.15
CA GLU A 323 6.71 2.55 -0.35
C GLU A 323 6.19 1.50 0.64
N LEU A 324 5.39 1.91 1.62
CA LEU A 324 4.68 1.00 2.52
C LEU A 324 3.35 0.60 1.88
N ARG A 325 3.07 -0.69 1.84
CA ARG A 325 1.91 -1.26 1.13
C ARG A 325 0.93 -2.00 2.04
N CYS A 326 1.23 -2.08 3.32
CA CYS A 326 0.44 -2.83 4.31
C CYS A 326 -0.66 -1.99 4.99
N VAL A 327 -0.90 -0.76 4.55
CA VAL A 327 -1.87 0.13 5.18
C VAL A 327 -3.29 -0.19 4.68
N ASP A 328 -4.15 -0.65 5.60
CA ASP A 328 -5.58 -0.84 5.33
C ASP A 328 -6.30 0.51 5.27
N LEU A 329 -7.41 0.56 4.52
CA LEU A 329 -8.32 1.70 4.59
C LEU A 329 -8.96 1.78 5.97
N ASN A 330 -8.86 2.93 6.62
CA ASN A 330 -9.59 3.22 7.85
C ASN A 330 -11.06 3.54 7.51
N PRO A 331 -12.01 2.66 7.80
CA PRO A 331 -13.40 2.83 7.40
C PRO A 331 -14.12 3.97 8.14
N TYR A 332 -13.53 4.48 9.22
CA TYR A 332 -14.06 5.59 10.02
C TYR A 332 -13.52 6.96 9.58
N CYS A 333 -12.63 6.99 8.59
CA CYS A 333 -12.08 8.20 8.02
C CYS A 333 -12.48 8.32 6.54
N PRO A 334 -13.15 9.40 6.11
CA PRO A 334 -13.61 9.54 4.72
C PRO A 334 -12.52 9.44 3.67
N ILE A 335 -11.31 9.84 4.01
CA ILE A 335 -10.14 9.75 3.13
C ILE A 335 -9.30 8.47 3.37
N GLY A 336 -9.74 7.58 4.27
CA GLY A 336 -9.15 6.26 4.51
C GLY A 336 -7.91 6.22 5.38
N ILE A 337 -7.35 7.36 5.82
CA ILE A 337 -6.19 7.46 6.70
C ILE A 337 -6.23 8.75 7.50
N THR A 338 -5.78 8.72 8.76
CA THR A 338 -5.74 9.88 9.66
C THR A 338 -4.33 10.43 9.83
N GLU A 339 -4.23 11.67 10.34
CA GLU A 339 -2.95 12.28 10.72
C GLU A 339 -2.24 11.47 11.83
N ASP A 340 -2.98 10.93 12.79
CA ASP A 340 -2.41 10.09 13.85
C ASP A 340 -1.79 8.79 13.29
N GLN A 341 -2.41 8.19 12.26
CA GLN A 341 -1.83 7.02 11.56
C GLN A 341 -0.53 7.38 10.83
N ILE A 342 -0.47 8.55 10.19
CA ILE A 342 0.76 9.03 9.53
C ILE A 342 1.84 9.31 10.56
N ASN A 343 1.52 10.02 11.65
CA ASN A 343 2.48 10.32 12.71
C ASN A 343 3.04 9.05 13.36
N PHE A 344 2.21 8.01 13.50
CA PHE A 344 2.67 6.70 13.97
C PHE A 344 3.62 6.02 12.96
N LEU A 345 3.26 6.01 11.67
CA LEU A 345 4.12 5.44 10.62
C LEU A 345 5.47 6.16 10.55
N ASP A 346 5.46 7.47 10.60
CA ASP A 346 6.68 8.29 10.60
C ASP A 346 7.55 7.98 11.81
N THR A 347 6.93 7.88 13.01
CA THR A 347 7.65 7.50 14.24
C THR A 347 8.30 6.13 14.09
N LEU A 348 7.56 5.14 13.58
CA LEU A 348 8.06 3.78 13.35
C LEU A 348 9.20 3.77 12.32
N LEU A 349 9.09 4.54 11.23
CA LEU A 349 10.13 4.62 10.21
C LEU A 349 11.38 5.34 10.72
N ILE A 350 11.24 6.39 11.53
CA ILE A 350 12.40 7.03 12.18
C ILE A 350 13.05 6.07 13.19
N TYR A 351 12.26 5.31 13.94
CA TYR A 351 12.80 4.26 14.80
C TYR A 351 13.57 3.21 13.99
N CYS A 352 13.02 2.76 12.86
CA CYS A 352 13.73 1.89 11.92
C CYS A 352 15.04 2.50 11.39
N PHE A 353 15.11 3.82 11.25
CA PHE A 353 16.31 4.54 10.83
C PHE A 353 17.38 4.58 11.93
N VAL A 354 17.01 4.90 13.17
CA VAL A 354 17.97 5.06 14.27
C VAL A 354 18.40 3.74 14.91
N THR A 355 17.67 2.66 14.68
CA THR A 355 17.94 1.33 15.23
C THR A 355 18.90 0.55 14.32
N GLU A 356 19.81 -0.24 14.89
CA GLU A 356 20.65 -1.16 14.14
C GLU A 356 19.84 -2.11 13.27
N SER A 357 20.36 -2.42 12.09
CA SER A 357 19.67 -3.27 11.12
C SER A 357 20.65 -4.28 10.53
N PRO A 358 20.94 -5.37 11.24
CA PRO A 358 21.75 -6.45 10.69
C PRO A 358 21.11 -7.04 9.44
N ALA A 359 21.89 -7.78 8.67
CA ALA A 359 21.39 -8.55 7.55
C ALA A 359 20.31 -9.55 8.03
N ILE A 360 19.31 -9.81 7.20
CA ILE A 360 18.28 -10.83 7.42
C ILE A 360 18.73 -12.10 6.68
N ASP A 361 18.84 -13.20 7.40
CA ASP A 361 19.03 -14.52 6.82
C ASP A 361 17.70 -15.23 6.53
N LEU A 362 17.75 -16.42 5.98
CA LEU A 362 16.55 -17.19 5.60
C LEU A 362 15.72 -17.63 6.82
N GLU A 363 16.36 -17.93 7.95
CA GLU A 363 15.66 -18.34 9.16
C GLU A 363 14.91 -17.16 9.78
N GLU A 364 15.57 -16.01 9.90
CA GLU A 364 14.93 -14.78 10.36
C GLU A 364 13.82 -14.33 9.40
N SER A 365 14.04 -14.43 8.08
CA SER A 365 13.01 -14.11 7.09
C SER A 365 11.75 -14.97 7.29
N SER A 366 11.93 -16.26 7.52
CA SER A 366 10.82 -17.19 7.80
C SER A 366 10.13 -16.87 9.12
N ARG A 367 10.87 -16.50 10.17
CA ARG A 367 10.33 -16.07 11.45
C ARG A 367 9.52 -14.78 11.32
N ILE A 368 10.02 -13.80 10.58
CA ILE A 368 9.29 -12.56 10.28
C ILE A 368 7.95 -12.88 9.60
N GLN A 369 7.95 -13.77 8.62
CA GLN A 369 6.74 -14.19 7.92
C GLN A 369 5.73 -14.87 8.88
N ARG A 370 6.18 -15.81 9.71
CA ARG A 370 5.31 -16.48 10.71
C ARG A 370 4.72 -15.48 11.72
N ASN A 371 5.52 -14.52 12.19
CA ASN A 371 5.04 -13.47 13.09
C ASN A 371 4.00 -12.57 12.41
N HIS A 372 4.24 -12.20 11.15
CA HIS A 372 3.28 -11.44 10.36
C HIS A 372 1.94 -12.18 10.24
N GLU A 373 1.97 -13.45 9.83
CA GLU A 373 0.77 -14.30 9.71
C GLU A 373 0.04 -14.45 11.06
N LYS A 374 0.79 -14.60 12.13
CA LYS A 374 0.26 -14.71 13.48
C LYS A 374 -0.50 -13.45 13.90
N VAL A 375 0.08 -12.28 13.69
CA VAL A 375 -0.55 -10.99 14.01
C VAL A 375 -1.77 -10.74 13.13
N VAL A 376 -1.67 -11.00 11.84
CA VAL A 376 -2.78 -10.82 10.90
C VAL A 376 -3.98 -11.70 11.27
N ASN A 377 -3.75 -12.94 11.63
CA ASN A 377 -4.80 -13.92 11.89
C ASN A 377 -5.31 -13.91 13.34
N GLU A 378 -4.45 -13.62 14.31
CA GLU A 378 -4.71 -13.81 15.73
C GLU A 378 -4.30 -12.60 16.60
N GLY A 379 -3.97 -11.44 15.99
CA GLY A 379 -3.39 -10.30 16.71
C GLY A 379 -4.25 -9.77 17.85
N ARG A 380 -5.58 -9.88 17.78
CA ARG A 380 -6.48 -9.48 18.87
C ARG A 380 -6.76 -10.57 19.91
N ASN A 381 -6.14 -11.75 19.81
CA ASN A 381 -6.23 -12.77 20.83
C ASN A 381 -5.18 -12.51 21.92
N GLU A 382 -5.61 -12.36 23.17
CA GLU A 382 -4.72 -12.07 24.30
C GLU A 382 -3.65 -13.14 24.54
N GLY A 383 -3.89 -14.39 24.12
CA GLY A 383 -2.94 -15.50 24.22
C GLY A 383 -1.93 -15.62 23.10
N THR A 384 -1.94 -14.71 22.12
CA THR A 384 -1.06 -14.79 20.96
C THR A 384 0.40 -14.58 21.35
N LEU A 385 1.26 -15.50 20.85
CA LEU A 385 2.70 -15.46 21.03
C LEU A 385 3.37 -15.16 19.69
N ILE A 386 4.48 -14.42 19.72
CA ILE A 386 5.38 -14.22 18.59
C ILE A 386 6.77 -14.76 18.88
N GLU A 387 7.50 -15.07 17.80
CA GLU A 387 8.85 -15.62 17.87
C GLU A 387 9.89 -14.51 17.92
N THR A 388 10.85 -14.61 18.84
CA THR A 388 12.04 -13.76 18.93
C THR A 388 13.29 -14.63 18.93
N ASP A 389 14.48 -14.01 18.95
CA ASP A 389 15.76 -14.74 19.08
C ASP A 389 15.86 -15.48 20.43
N GLU A 390 15.14 -15.00 21.46
CA GLU A 390 15.14 -15.58 22.81
C GLU A 390 14.03 -16.62 23.02
N GLY A 391 13.14 -16.82 22.04
CA GLY A 391 12.01 -17.74 22.08
C GLY A 391 10.65 -17.07 21.90
N LEU A 392 9.59 -17.74 22.36
CA LEU A 392 8.22 -17.24 22.24
C LEU A 392 7.91 -16.26 23.38
N ILE A 393 7.38 -15.09 23.03
CA ILE A 393 6.93 -14.08 23.99
C ILE A 393 5.49 -13.65 23.67
N PRO A 394 4.70 -13.20 24.69
CA PRO A 394 3.37 -12.65 24.43
C PRO A 394 3.43 -11.46 23.47
N LEU A 395 2.57 -11.47 22.44
CA LEU A 395 2.48 -10.39 21.46
C LEU A 395 2.24 -9.02 22.12
N LYS A 396 1.39 -8.99 23.15
CA LYS A 396 1.06 -7.77 23.90
C LYS A 396 2.27 -7.19 24.62
N ASP A 397 3.14 -8.04 25.17
CA ASP A 397 4.37 -7.61 25.87
C ASP A 397 5.37 -7.03 24.85
N ALA A 398 5.58 -7.74 23.71
CA ALA A 398 6.43 -7.25 22.63
C ALA A 398 5.93 -5.91 22.05
N ALA A 399 4.61 -5.78 21.88
CA ALA A 399 4.00 -4.54 21.41
C ALA A 399 4.21 -3.39 22.40
N ASN A 400 4.05 -3.65 23.69
CA ASN A 400 4.25 -2.64 24.73
C ASN A 400 5.73 -2.19 24.80
N GLU A 401 6.68 -3.11 24.74
CA GLU A 401 8.11 -2.77 24.70
C GLU A 401 8.45 -1.91 23.49
N LEU A 402 7.97 -2.28 22.30
CA LEU A 402 8.21 -1.49 21.09
C LEU A 402 7.55 -0.11 21.17
N LEU A 403 6.32 0.01 21.73
CA LEU A 403 5.67 1.30 21.93
C LEU A 403 6.42 2.20 22.92
N LEU A 404 7.11 1.65 23.94
CA LEU A 404 7.98 2.42 24.82
C LEU A 404 9.20 3.00 24.07
N GLU A 405 9.75 2.26 23.13
CA GLU A 405 10.85 2.76 22.29
C GLU A 405 10.35 3.83 21.29
N LEU A 406 9.18 3.61 20.68
CA LEU A 406 8.57 4.61 19.79
C LEU A 406 8.20 5.89 20.53
N GLU A 407 7.81 5.82 21.79
CA GLU A 407 7.54 6.98 22.65
C GLU A 407 8.77 7.89 22.75
N LYS A 408 9.98 7.33 22.89
CA LYS A 408 11.23 8.10 22.93
C LYS A 408 11.49 8.85 21.63
N VAL A 409 11.19 8.21 20.49
CA VAL A 409 11.29 8.85 19.16
C VAL A 409 10.28 9.97 19.02
N ALA A 410 9.02 9.70 19.38
CA ALA A 410 7.94 10.69 19.29
C ALA A 410 8.21 11.91 20.18
N GLU A 411 8.69 11.69 21.44
CA GLU A 411 9.12 12.77 22.31
C GLU A 411 10.27 13.59 21.73
N PHE A 412 11.26 12.93 21.13
CA PHE A 412 12.36 13.61 20.46
C PHE A 412 11.84 14.48 19.30
N MET A 413 10.94 13.96 18.47
CA MET A 413 10.35 14.69 17.35
C MET A 413 9.57 15.91 17.84
N ASP A 414 8.68 15.74 18.82
CA ASP A 414 7.86 16.85 19.35
C ASP A 414 8.71 17.94 20.03
N LYS A 415 9.75 17.57 20.77
CA LYS A 415 10.56 18.52 21.55
C LYS A 415 11.65 19.22 20.72
N GLU A 416 12.34 18.47 19.85
CA GLU A 416 13.56 18.96 19.21
C GLU A 416 13.35 19.35 17.75
N VAL A 417 12.38 18.71 17.04
CA VAL A 417 12.25 18.82 15.59
C VAL A 417 11.04 19.65 15.17
N ILE A 418 9.82 19.23 15.53
CA ILE A 418 8.58 19.75 14.95
C ILE A 418 8.23 21.14 15.53
N LYS A 419 8.30 21.32 16.85
CA LYS A 419 8.02 22.59 17.57
C LYS A 419 6.64 23.21 17.31
N ASP A 420 5.74 22.54 16.59
CA ASP A 420 4.35 22.94 16.42
C ASP A 420 3.50 22.34 17.53
N LYS A 421 2.92 23.18 18.38
CA LYS A 421 2.09 22.74 19.51
C LYS A 421 0.78 22.05 19.10
N ASN A 422 0.38 22.17 17.84
CA ASN A 422 -0.84 21.55 17.32
C ASN A 422 -0.57 20.14 16.73
N VAL A 423 0.68 19.77 16.56
CA VAL A 423 1.11 18.45 16.09
C VAL A 423 1.74 17.71 17.27
N SER A 424 1.29 16.52 17.57
CA SER A 424 1.87 15.69 18.62
C SER A 424 2.01 14.26 18.16
N TRP A 425 3.23 13.88 17.86
CA TRP A 425 3.59 12.50 17.57
C TRP A 425 3.47 11.63 18.80
N LEU A 426 3.80 12.19 19.96
CA LEU A 426 3.65 11.51 21.25
C LEU A 426 2.19 11.11 21.51
N LYS A 427 1.22 11.96 21.12
CA LYS A 427 -0.19 11.65 21.26
C LYS A 427 -0.55 10.38 20.47
N SER A 428 -0.10 10.26 19.22
CA SER A 428 -0.41 9.09 18.40
C SER A 428 0.11 7.78 19.04
N ILE A 429 1.27 7.81 19.69
CA ILE A 429 1.82 6.66 20.41
C ILE A 429 1.02 6.39 21.69
N SER A 430 0.68 7.42 22.48
CA SER A 430 -0.08 7.29 23.73
C SER A 430 -1.47 6.71 23.48
N ASP A 431 -2.15 7.13 22.40
CA ASP A 431 -3.45 6.60 22.02
C ASP A 431 -3.35 5.10 21.68
N GLN A 432 -2.29 4.66 21.02
CA GLN A 432 -2.10 3.24 20.72
C GLN A 432 -1.69 2.40 21.95
N LYS A 433 -0.98 2.98 22.90
CA LYS A 433 -0.75 2.32 24.21
C LYS A 433 -2.07 2.04 24.93
N ASN A 434 -3.02 2.98 24.87
CA ASN A 434 -4.36 2.78 25.43
C ASN A 434 -5.14 1.70 24.67
N ASN A 435 -5.08 1.68 23.34
CA ASN A 435 -5.71 0.64 22.52
C ASN A 435 -5.11 -0.75 22.76
N LEU A 436 -3.81 -0.83 23.12
CA LEU A 436 -3.17 -2.10 23.48
C LEU A 436 -3.67 -2.67 24.82
N ILE A 437 -4.18 -1.84 25.75
CA ILE A 437 -4.81 -2.31 26.98
C ILE A 437 -6.06 -3.13 26.68
N ASP A 438 -6.92 -2.62 25.79
CA ASP A 438 -8.09 -3.31 25.26
C ASP A 438 -8.06 -3.30 23.74
N LEU A 439 -7.72 -4.44 23.13
CA LEU A 439 -7.61 -4.60 21.68
C LEU A 439 -8.94 -4.39 20.92
N ASN A 440 -10.08 -4.28 21.62
CA ASN A 440 -11.33 -3.85 21.03
C ASN A 440 -11.34 -2.36 20.65
N GLY A 441 -10.42 -1.56 21.19
CA GLY A 441 -10.18 -0.17 20.78
C GLY A 441 -9.37 -0.01 19.50
N THR A 442 -8.73 -1.06 18.99
CA THR A 442 -8.03 -1.03 17.69
C THR A 442 -9.03 -0.93 16.52
N LEU A 443 -8.59 -0.51 15.34
CA LEU A 443 -9.50 -0.38 14.19
C LEU A 443 -10.22 -1.70 13.86
N SER A 444 -9.52 -2.83 13.87
CA SER A 444 -10.15 -4.13 13.65
C SER A 444 -11.13 -4.53 14.77
N GLY A 445 -10.84 -4.14 16.01
CA GLY A 445 -11.75 -4.30 17.14
C GLY A 445 -13.02 -3.48 16.99
N LEU A 446 -12.90 -2.21 16.60
CA LEU A 446 -14.05 -1.33 16.32
C LEU A 446 -14.93 -1.87 15.20
N VAL A 447 -14.34 -2.35 14.10
CA VAL A 447 -15.08 -2.98 13.00
C VAL A 447 -15.86 -4.20 13.49
N MET A 448 -15.24 -5.08 14.30
CA MET A 448 -15.94 -6.24 14.84
C MET A 448 -17.05 -5.84 15.80
N ASN A 449 -16.81 -4.84 16.68
CA ASN A 449 -17.85 -4.33 17.58
C ASN A 449 -19.06 -3.78 16.81
N ASP A 450 -18.84 -3.05 15.70
CA ASP A 450 -19.93 -2.55 14.86
C ASP A 450 -20.71 -3.68 14.19
N LEU A 451 -20.05 -4.74 13.74
CA LEU A 451 -20.69 -5.89 13.12
C LEU A 451 -21.50 -6.73 14.12
N GLU A 452 -20.92 -7.02 15.29
CA GLU A 452 -21.53 -7.93 16.28
C GLU A 452 -22.59 -7.23 17.13
N ASN A 453 -22.32 -6.00 17.63
CA ASN A 453 -23.21 -5.31 18.55
C ASN A 453 -24.40 -4.61 17.87
N ASN A 454 -24.25 -4.23 16.60
CA ASN A 454 -25.33 -3.58 15.83
C ASN A 454 -26.08 -4.54 14.91
N ASP A 455 -25.75 -5.84 14.92
CA ASP A 455 -26.32 -6.87 14.04
C ASP A 455 -26.29 -6.47 12.55
N LEU A 456 -25.20 -5.82 12.14
CA LEU A 456 -24.98 -5.37 10.78
C LEU A 456 -24.23 -6.43 9.97
N SER A 457 -24.69 -6.68 8.75
CA SER A 457 -23.84 -7.41 7.80
C SER A 457 -22.62 -6.56 7.42
N PHE A 458 -21.56 -7.21 6.94
CA PHE A 458 -20.38 -6.48 6.43
C PHE A 458 -20.76 -5.50 5.31
N ARG A 459 -21.74 -5.88 4.47
CA ARG A 459 -22.30 -5.02 3.42
C ARG A 459 -23.01 -3.79 4.00
N ASP A 460 -23.86 -3.99 5.02
CA ASP A 460 -24.66 -2.89 5.59
C ASP A 460 -23.76 -1.89 6.32
N LEU A 461 -22.75 -2.37 7.03
CA LEU A 461 -21.75 -1.49 7.64
C LEU A 461 -21.00 -0.68 6.58
N GLY A 462 -20.55 -1.33 5.49
CA GLY A 462 -19.89 -0.66 4.38
C GLY A 462 -20.76 0.40 3.73
N ASN A 463 -22.02 0.08 3.44
CA ASN A 463 -22.99 1.03 2.88
C ASN A 463 -23.23 2.22 3.81
N LYS A 464 -23.40 1.97 5.10
CA LYS A 464 -23.57 3.02 6.11
C LYS A 464 -22.39 4.00 6.08
N MET A 465 -21.17 3.49 6.13
CA MET A 465 -19.97 4.32 6.11
C MET A 465 -19.78 5.04 4.76
N SER A 466 -20.01 4.36 3.63
CA SER A 466 -19.94 4.98 2.30
C SER A 466 -20.87 6.19 2.17
N ASN A 467 -22.12 6.06 2.66
CA ASN A 467 -23.08 7.16 2.61
C ASN A 467 -22.67 8.33 3.52
N LEU A 468 -22.20 8.05 4.75
CA LEU A 468 -21.69 9.09 5.65
C LEU A 468 -20.51 9.85 5.03
N HIS A 469 -19.58 9.13 4.41
CA HIS A 469 -18.43 9.74 3.74
C HIS A 469 -18.85 10.58 2.53
N GLN A 470 -19.81 10.10 1.73
CA GLN A 470 -20.35 10.86 0.61
C GLN A 470 -21.01 12.16 1.09
N GLU A 471 -21.89 12.08 2.10
CA GLU A 471 -22.56 13.26 2.67
C GLU A 471 -21.54 14.28 3.17
N GLU A 472 -20.50 13.83 3.89
CA GLU A 472 -19.46 14.69 4.38
C GLU A 472 -18.68 15.35 3.23
N MET A 473 -18.20 14.57 2.27
CA MET A 473 -17.36 15.09 1.18
C MET A 473 -18.15 16.01 0.23
N THR A 474 -19.39 15.67 -0.10
CA THR A 474 -20.22 16.50 -0.99
C THR A 474 -20.73 17.77 -0.30
N SER A 475 -20.69 17.86 1.03
CA SER A 475 -20.98 19.10 1.77
C SER A 475 -19.86 20.14 1.66
N LYS A 476 -18.65 19.71 1.31
CA LYS A 476 -17.44 20.55 1.19
C LYS A 476 -17.33 21.14 -0.22
N LYS A 477 -16.64 22.27 -0.33
CA LYS A 477 -16.24 22.86 -1.61
C LYS A 477 -14.76 22.63 -1.81
N SER A 478 -14.39 22.16 -2.99
CA SER A 478 -12.98 22.01 -3.33
C SER A 478 -12.34 23.36 -3.67
N ASN A 479 -11.22 23.68 -3.03
CA ASN A 479 -10.38 24.82 -3.37
C ASN A 479 -9.47 24.51 -4.57
N LEU A 480 -9.29 23.21 -4.90
CA LEU A 480 -8.44 22.71 -5.97
C LEU A 480 -9.24 22.19 -7.18
N GLU A 481 -10.56 22.42 -7.21
CA GLU A 481 -11.45 21.93 -8.29
C GLU A 481 -10.91 22.29 -9.68
N LYS A 482 -10.44 23.53 -9.87
CA LYS A 482 -9.88 23.96 -11.15
C LYS A 482 -8.62 23.16 -11.52
N LEU A 483 -7.73 22.90 -10.56
CA LEU A 483 -6.53 22.09 -10.77
C LEU A 483 -6.90 20.71 -11.30
N PHE A 484 -7.89 20.06 -10.67
CA PHE A 484 -8.29 18.70 -11.05
C PHE A 484 -9.02 18.67 -12.40
N ILE A 485 -9.86 19.67 -12.69
CA ILE A 485 -10.50 19.82 -14.03
C ILE A 485 -9.43 19.99 -15.11
N ASP A 486 -8.45 20.85 -14.87
CA ASP A 486 -7.39 21.12 -15.86
C ASP A 486 -6.51 19.88 -16.06
N ALA A 487 -6.16 19.16 -14.97
CA ALA A 487 -5.43 17.89 -15.04
C ALA A 487 -6.21 16.80 -15.78
N SER A 488 -7.52 16.68 -15.53
CA SER A 488 -8.38 15.72 -16.23
C SER A 488 -8.44 15.99 -17.72
N LYS A 489 -8.61 17.25 -18.14
CA LYS A 489 -8.60 17.63 -19.56
C LYS A 489 -7.25 17.38 -20.22
N GLN A 490 -6.17 17.79 -19.55
CA GLN A 490 -4.81 17.60 -20.07
C GLN A 490 -4.50 16.11 -20.24
N SER A 491 -4.90 15.27 -19.29
CA SER A 491 -4.66 13.82 -19.39
C SER A 491 -5.35 13.16 -20.59
N ILE A 492 -6.54 13.63 -20.97
CA ILE A 492 -7.23 13.15 -22.18
C ILE A 492 -6.46 13.57 -23.43
N GLU A 493 -5.95 14.80 -23.47
CA GLU A 493 -5.14 15.30 -24.59
C GLU A 493 -3.82 14.55 -24.71
N ASP A 494 -3.14 14.32 -23.58
CA ASP A 494 -1.88 13.59 -23.54
C ASP A 494 -2.04 12.14 -24.02
N THR A 495 -3.10 11.45 -23.58
CA THR A 495 -3.42 10.10 -24.06
C THR A 495 -3.63 10.08 -25.57
N LYS A 496 -4.44 11.01 -26.12
CA LYS A 496 -4.65 11.12 -27.57
C LYS A 496 -3.36 11.41 -28.33
N LYS A 497 -2.49 12.24 -27.76
CA LYS A 497 -1.17 12.53 -28.35
C LYS A 497 -0.30 11.28 -28.39
N ILE A 498 -0.22 10.51 -27.31
CA ILE A 498 0.52 9.24 -27.26
C ILE A 498 -0.02 8.30 -28.33
N GLU A 499 -1.33 8.07 -28.38
CA GLU A 499 -1.96 7.17 -29.37
C GLU A 499 -1.71 7.61 -30.81
N SER A 500 -1.70 8.92 -31.10
CA SER A 500 -1.50 9.46 -32.46
C SER A 500 -0.04 9.44 -32.93
N THR A 501 0.91 9.42 -32.01
CA THR A 501 2.35 9.46 -32.34
C THR A 501 2.99 8.07 -32.36
N GLU A 502 2.33 7.07 -31.84
CA GLU A 502 2.85 5.72 -31.74
C GLU A 502 2.75 4.99 -33.09
N GLN A 503 3.87 4.43 -33.55
CA GLN A 503 3.97 3.73 -34.84
C GLN A 503 4.40 2.28 -34.74
N LYS A 504 4.80 1.84 -33.52
CA LYS A 504 5.33 0.51 -33.29
C LYS A 504 4.20 -0.50 -33.03
N ASP A 505 4.33 -1.70 -33.61
CA ASP A 505 3.47 -2.82 -33.24
C ASP A 505 3.62 -3.19 -31.76
N PHE A 506 2.53 -3.62 -31.14
CA PHE A 506 2.52 -3.92 -29.70
C PHE A 506 3.46 -5.07 -29.33
N GLU A 507 3.53 -6.13 -30.12
CA GLU A 507 4.39 -7.28 -29.83
C GLU A 507 5.88 -6.90 -29.89
N ASP A 508 6.26 -6.04 -30.85
CA ASP A 508 7.61 -5.50 -30.92
C ASP A 508 7.93 -4.59 -29.73
N TYR A 509 6.97 -3.74 -29.33
CA TYR A 509 7.10 -2.89 -28.14
C TYR A 509 7.27 -3.72 -26.87
N LEU A 510 6.42 -4.74 -26.66
CA LEU A 510 6.47 -5.61 -25.49
C LEU A 510 7.79 -6.38 -25.44
N LYS A 511 8.23 -6.93 -26.57
CA LYS A 511 9.51 -7.63 -26.66
C LYS A 511 10.67 -6.72 -26.25
N GLU A 512 10.77 -5.51 -26.78
CA GLU A 512 11.80 -4.57 -26.41
C GLU A 512 11.75 -4.20 -24.92
N PHE A 513 10.53 -4.04 -24.37
CA PHE A 513 10.36 -3.76 -22.93
C PHE A 513 10.85 -4.93 -22.08
N LEU A 514 10.52 -6.18 -22.45
CA LEU A 514 10.96 -7.38 -21.72
C LEU A 514 12.48 -7.58 -21.85
N ASP A 515 13.04 -7.33 -23.02
CA ASP A 515 14.48 -7.46 -23.30
C ASP A 515 15.34 -6.40 -22.57
N LYS A 516 14.73 -5.33 -22.03
CA LYS A 516 15.44 -4.33 -21.22
C LYS A 516 15.90 -4.84 -19.84
N ILE A 517 15.55 -6.04 -19.42
CA ILE A 517 16.04 -6.63 -18.17
C ILE A 517 17.53 -6.99 -18.39
N SER A 518 18.41 -6.07 -18.08
CA SER A 518 19.86 -6.22 -18.27
C SER A 518 20.56 -6.98 -17.14
#